data_313590e7d04cbe0075718638d227831a
#
_entry.id   313590e7d04cbe0075718638d227831a
#
_cell.length_a   1.000
_cell.length_b   1.000
_cell.length_c   1.000
_cell.angle_alpha   90.00
_cell.angle_beta   90.00
_cell.angle_gamma   90.00
#
_symmetry.space_group_name_H-M   'P 1'
#
loop_
_entity.id
_entity.type
_entity.pdbx_description
1 polymer ?
#
loop_
_entity_poly.entity_id
_entity_poly.type
_entity_poly.pdbx_seq_one_letter_code
_entity_poly.pdbx_strand_id
1 'polypeptide(L)'
;GARAGLIPPAAVPFEYLPGRPLVPGEAAPAWAAACNSWRSLASDEGAHYDVEVHIDAADIAPTVTWGTSPQDTAPITGVVPDPSAEADPARRAGMERALKYMGLTDRVGDKLTDIAVDSVFVGSCTNGRIEDIRAVASVAAGRKVVVPEALVVPGSGLVKEQAEEE
;
A
#
# COMPACT_ATOMS: atom_id res chain seq x y z
N GLY A 1 13.82 -10.49 1.95
CA GLY A 1 13.07 -10.57 3.02
C GLY A 1 13.61 -10.37 4.43
N ALA A 2 13.36 -9.19 5.01
CA ALA A 2 13.58 -8.99 6.44
C ALA A 2 12.64 -9.89 7.26
N ARG A 3 13.12 -10.40 8.38
CA ARG A 3 12.32 -11.24 9.28
C ARG A 3 11.41 -10.43 10.21
N ALA A 4 11.75 -9.17 10.42
CA ALA A 4 10.98 -8.24 11.26
C ALA A 4 11.17 -6.82 10.75
N GLY A 5 10.25 -5.94 11.10
CA GLY A 5 10.34 -4.51 10.90
C GLY A 5 10.05 -3.80 12.22
N LEU A 6 10.81 -2.78 12.56
CA LEU A 6 10.59 -1.93 13.71
C LEU A 6 10.52 -0.48 13.25
N ILE A 7 9.38 0.16 13.48
CA ILE A 7 9.16 1.57 13.14
C ILE A 7 8.80 2.29 14.44
N PRO A 8 9.64 3.22 14.93
CA PRO A 8 9.29 3.99 16.11
C PRO A 8 8.11 4.92 15.81
N PRO A 9 7.27 5.23 16.81
CA PRO A 9 6.20 6.18 16.64
C PRO A 9 6.74 7.57 16.25
N ALA A 10 6.26 8.09 15.12
CA ALA A 10 6.55 9.44 14.65
C ALA A 10 5.36 10.37 14.92
N ALA A 11 5.36 11.58 14.36
CA ALA A 11 4.29 12.57 14.56
C ALA A 11 2.91 12.07 14.09
N VAL A 12 2.87 11.39 12.94
CA VAL A 12 1.62 10.92 12.31
C VAL A 12 0.76 10.03 13.23
N PRO A 13 1.28 9.02 13.97
CA PRO A 13 0.49 8.30 14.96
C PRO A 13 -0.12 9.19 16.05
N PHE A 14 0.56 10.25 16.49
CA PHE A 14 0.04 11.15 17.50
C PHE A 14 -1.11 12.02 16.97
N GLU A 15 -1.14 12.31 15.69
CA GLU A 15 -2.23 13.03 15.03
C GLU A 15 -3.41 12.09 14.67
N TYR A 16 -3.13 10.81 14.43
CA TYR A 16 -4.13 9.84 14.00
C TYR A 16 -4.98 9.28 15.14
N LEU A 17 -4.40 9.15 16.34
CA LEU A 17 -5.06 8.48 17.48
C LEU A 17 -6.15 9.29 18.17
N PRO A 18 -6.05 10.65 18.31
CA PRO A 18 -7.08 11.44 18.97
C PRO A 18 -8.48 11.20 18.41
N GLY A 19 -9.46 11.17 19.32
CA GLY A 19 -10.85 10.93 18.95
C GLY A 19 -11.23 9.47 18.65
N ARG A 20 -10.26 8.54 18.65
CA ARG A 20 -10.54 7.12 18.45
C ARG A 20 -11.10 6.49 19.72
N PRO A 21 -12.06 5.53 19.61
CA PRO A 21 -12.54 4.76 20.76
C PRO A 21 -11.37 4.11 21.52
N LEU A 22 -11.46 4.09 22.83
CA LEU A 22 -10.46 3.51 23.74
C LEU A 22 -9.11 4.27 23.81
N VAL A 23 -8.95 5.36 23.08
CA VAL A 23 -7.80 6.26 23.20
C VAL A 23 -8.12 7.30 24.28
N PRO A 24 -7.21 7.58 25.21
CA PRO A 24 -7.39 8.66 26.17
C PRO A 24 -7.60 9.99 25.46
N GLY A 25 -8.52 10.81 25.94
CA GLY A 25 -8.70 12.17 25.38
C GLY A 25 -7.40 12.98 25.51
N GLU A 26 -7.15 13.88 24.57
CA GLU A 26 -5.91 14.68 24.50
C GLU A 26 -5.67 15.51 25.76
N ALA A 27 -6.72 15.95 26.45
CA ALA A 27 -6.64 16.67 27.72
C ALA A 27 -6.35 15.76 28.93
N ALA A 28 -6.39 14.43 28.77
CA ALA A 28 -6.16 13.51 29.87
C ALA A 28 -4.66 13.35 30.18
N PRO A 29 -4.26 13.28 31.45
CA PRO A 29 -2.87 13.01 31.83
C PRO A 29 -2.30 11.74 31.22
N ALA A 30 -3.15 10.73 30.98
CA ALA A 30 -2.77 9.47 30.36
C ALA A 30 -2.31 9.66 28.91
N TRP A 31 -2.87 10.61 28.15
CA TRP A 31 -2.43 10.93 26.81
C TRP A 31 -1.01 11.49 26.78
N ALA A 32 -0.72 12.48 27.64
CA ALA A 32 0.61 13.07 27.75
C ALA A 32 1.66 12.02 28.17
N ALA A 33 1.32 11.15 29.10
CA ALA A 33 2.19 10.06 29.55
C ALA A 33 2.47 9.07 28.39
N ALA A 34 1.45 8.70 27.63
CA ALA A 34 1.59 7.80 26.47
C ALA A 34 2.49 8.45 25.41
N CYS A 35 2.25 9.69 25.03
CA CYS A 35 3.07 10.41 24.05
C CYS A 35 4.54 10.52 24.48
N ASN A 36 4.82 10.76 25.77
CA ASN A 36 6.18 10.80 26.28
C ASN A 36 6.86 9.43 26.21
N SER A 37 6.13 8.37 26.59
CA SER A 37 6.63 7.00 26.46
C SER A 37 6.93 6.63 25.00
N TRP A 38 6.06 6.98 24.09
CA TRP A 38 6.26 6.67 22.65
C TRP A 38 7.45 7.43 22.06
N ARG A 39 7.66 8.69 22.44
CA ARG A 39 8.82 9.47 21.99
C ARG A 39 10.14 8.87 22.49
N SER A 40 10.14 8.22 23.65
CA SER A 40 11.34 7.54 24.17
C SER A 40 11.72 6.26 23.43
N LEU A 41 10.87 5.79 22.49
CA LEU A 41 11.15 4.62 21.65
C LEU A 41 11.91 4.95 20.36
N ALA A 42 12.26 6.22 20.14
CA ALA A 42 13.14 6.59 19.03
C ALA A 42 14.51 5.91 19.18
N SER A 43 15.17 5.64 18.04
CA SER A 43 16.54 5.15 18.08
C SER A 43 17.48 6.13 18.76
N ASP A 44 18.47 5.62 19.48
CA ASP A 44 19.47 6.44 20.15
C ASP A 44 20.27 7.26 19.16
N GLU A 45 20.68 8.45 19.58
CA GLU A 45 21.59 9.28 18.78
C GLU A 45 22.93 8.51 18.59
N GLY A 46 23.37 8.40 17.34
CA GLY A 46 24.59 7.66 16.99
C GLY A 46 24.41 6.13 16.98
N ALA A 47 23.18 5.62 16.97
CA ALA A 47 22.92 4.19 16.75
C ALA A 47 23.63 3.70 15.47
N HIS A 48 24.32 2.56 15.58
CA HIS A 48 25.02 1.97 14.46
C HIS A 48 24.16 0.90 13.78
N TYR A 49 24.10 0.96 12.45
CA TYR A 49 23.38 -0.01 11.63
C TYR A 49 24.36 -0.70 10.67
N ASP A 50 24.19 -2.00 10.46
CA ASP A 50 25.07 -2.77 9.55
C ASP A 50 24.90 -2.31 8.09
N VAL A 51 23.70 -1.89 7.71
CA VAL A 51 23.39 -1.36 6.38
C VAL A 51 22.37 -0.23 6.49
N GLU A 52 22.66 0.89 5.88
CA GLU A 52 21.72 2.00 5.72
C GLU A 52 21.35 2.14 4.24
N VAL A 53 20.05 2.29 3.98
CA VAL A 53 19.52 2.49 2.63
C VAL A 53 18.67 3.76 2.62
N HIS A 54 19.07 4.70 1.78
CA HIS A 54 18.31 5.94 1.56
C HIS A 54 17.53 5.83 0.25
N ILE A 55 16.23 6.06 0.31
CA ILE A 55 15.34 6.08 -0.86
C ILE A 55 14.54 7.38 -0.81
N ASP A 56 14.62 8.16 -1.87
CA ASP A 56 13.74 9.32 -2.02
C ASP A 56 12.34 8.82 -2.41
N ALA A 57 11.35 9.22 -1.64
CA ALA A 57 9.96 8.83 -1.93
C ALA A 57 9.47 9.35 -3.29
N ALA A 58 10.04 10.45 -3.80
CA ALA A 58 9.74 10.98 -5.12
C ALA A 58 10.20 10.06 -6.27
N ASP A 59 11.17 9.19 -6.02
CA ASP A 59 11.66 8.21 -7.00
C ASP A 59 10.80 6.94 -7.06
N ILE A 60 9.83 6.80 -6.13
CA ILE A 60 8.93 5.64 -6.10
C ILE A 60 7.72 5.91 -6.99
N ALA A 61 7.75 5.39 -8.21
CA ALA A 61 6.60 5.43 -9.10
C ALA A 61 5.43 4.59 -8.54
N PRO A 62 4.16 4.93 -8.89
CA PRO A 62 3.04 4.04 -8.62
C PRO A 62 3.33 2.64 -9.14
N THR A 63 3.24 1.66 -8.27
CA THR A 63 3.69 0.29 -8.54
C THR A 63 2.51 -0.67 -8.55
N VAL A 64 2.48 -1.56 -9.52
CA VAL A 64 1.47 -2.61 -9.68
C VAL A 64 2.10 -3.99 -9.62
N THR A 65 1.34 -4.98 -9.18
CA THR A 65 1.72 -6.39 -9.20
C THR A 65 1.17 -7.03 -10.46
N TRP A 66 2.04 -7.62 -11.27
CA TRP A 66 1.68 -8.37 -12.47
C TRP A 66 1.65 -9.90 -12.24
N GLY A 67 1.93 -10.34 -11.02
CA GLY A 67 2.02 -11.74 -10.63
C GLY A 67 1.42 -12.01 -9.25
N THR A 68 1.84 -13.09 -8.63
CA THR A 68 1.27 -13.62 -7.38
C THR A 68 2.12 -13.36 -6.13
N SER A 69 3.25 -12.68 -6.29
CA SER A 69 4.20 -12.37 -5.23
C SER A 69 4.49 -10.87 -5.17
N PRO A 70 4.79 -10.29 -4.00
CA PRO A 70 5.29 -8.91 -3.89
C PRO A 70 6.57 -8.64 -4.69
N GLN A 71 7.26 -9.66 -5.16
CA GLN A 71 8.42 -9.53 -6.05
C GLN A 71 8.00 -9.32 -7.52
N ASP A 72 6.78 -9.68 -7.87
CA ASP A 72 6.25 -9.61 -9.23
C ASP A 72 5.63 -8.23 -9.47
N THR A 73 6.44 -7.19 -9.33
CA THR A 73 5.99 -5.79 -9.42
C THR A 73 6.67 -5.05 -10.56
N ALA A 74 5.99 -4.03 -11.06
CA ALA A 74 6.54 -3.09 -12.01
C ALA A 74 5.91 -1.68 -11.82
N PRO A 75 6.58 -0.60 -12.22
CA PRO A 75 5.96 0.70 -12.31
C PRO A 75 4.73 0.66 -13.21
N ILE A 76 3.67 1.38 -12.87
CA ILE A 76 2.43 1.45 -13.69
C ILE A 76 2.72 1.89 -15.14
N THR A 77 3.78 2.66 -15.35
CA THR A 77 4.23 3.10 -16.68
C THR A 77 5.02 2.05 -17.44
N GLY A 78 5.27 0.89 -16.80
CA GLY A 78 6.00 -0.23 -17.40
C GLY A 78 5.14 -1.10 -18.30
N VAL A 79 5.70 -2.25 -18.64
CA VAL A 79 5.07 -3.27 -19.50
C VAL A 79 4.98 -4.59 -18.76
N VAL A 80 4.10 -5.48 -19.22
CA VAL A 80 4.08 -6.88 -18.77
C VAL A 80 5.43 -7.51 -19.09
N PRO A 81 6.16 -8.05 -18.10
CA PRO A 81 7.53 -8.50 -18.30
C PRO A 81 7.62 -9.73 -19.19
N ASP A 82 8.73 -9.84 -19.93
CA ASP A 82 9.04 -10.99 -20.75
C ASP A 82 9.89 -12.00 -19.94
N PRO A 83 9.35 -13.22 -19.64
CA PRO A 83 10.13 -14.24 -18.95
C PRO A 83 11.39 -14.67 -19.70
N SER A 84 11.42 -14.55 -21.05
CA SER A 84 12.57 -14.94 -21.85
C SER A 84 13.81 -14.08 -21.58
N ALA A 85 13.62 -12.87 -21.08
CA ALA A 85 14.72 -11.98 -20.68
C ALA A 85 15.36 -12.33 -19.33
N GLU A 86 14.72 -13.21 -18.53
CA GLU A 86 15.24 -13.64 -17.22
C GLU A 86 16.31 -14.74 -17.42
N ALA A 87 17.49 -14.50 -16.86
CA ALA A 87 18.63 -15.41 -17.00
C ALA A 87 18.53 -16.66 -16.10
N ASP A 88 17.94 -16.52 -14.90
CA ASP A 88 17.73 -17.64 -13.97
C ASP A 88 16.56 -18.51 -14.43
N PRO A 89 16.79 -19.80 -14.76
CA PRO A 89 15.74 -20.69 -15.21
C PRO A 89 14.63 -20.92 -14.17
N ALA A 90 14.96 -20.93 -12.88
CA ALA A 90 13.98 -21.13 -11.81
C ALA A 90 13.06 -19.91 -11.68
N ARG A 91 13.65 -18.71 -11.76
CA ARG A 91 12.90 -17.45 -11.75
C ARG A 91 12.07 -17.30 -13.01
N ARG A 92 12.62 -17.60 -14.18
CA ARG A 92 11.88 -17.62 -15.46
C ARG A 92 10.62 -18.49 -15.37
N ALA A 93 10.77 -19.73 -14.92
CA ALA A 93 9.64 -20.65 -14.76
C ALA A 93 8.62 -20.13 -13.72
N GLY A 94 9.07 -19.39 -12.70
CA GLY A 94 8.20 -18.69 -11.75
C GLY A 94 7.37 -17.62 -12.42
N MET A 95 8.00 -16.78 -13.24
CA MET A 95 7.35 -15.70 -14.00
C MET A 95 6.31 -16.26 -14.98
N GLU A 96 6.65 -17.31 -15.73
CA GLU A 96 5.72 -17.96 -16.66
C GLU A 96 4.46 -18.47 -15.95
N ARG A 97 4.62 -19.10 -14.77
CA ARG A 97 3.47 -19.55 -13.97
C ARG A 97 2.64 -18.39 -13.46
N ALA A 98 3.27 -17.33 -13.00
CA ALA A 98 2.59 -16.13 -12.50
C ALA A 98 1.79 -15.44 -13.61
N LEU A 99 2.39 -15.22 -14.78
CA LEU A 99 1.70 -14.63 -15.93
C LEU A 99 0.54 -15.50 -16.41
N LYS A 100 0.72 -16.83 -16.41
CA LYS A 100 -0.36 -17.76 -16.76
C LYS A 100 -1.53 -17.65 -15.75
N TYR A 101 -1.22 -17.60 -14.46
CA TYR A 101 -2.24 -17.47 -13.42
C TYR A 101 -3.00 -16.14 -13.52
N MET A 102 -2.30 -15.06 -13.85
CA MET A 102 -2.89 -13.74 -14.02
C MET A 102 -3.57 -13.52 -15.37
N GLY A 103 -3.52 -14.50 -16.29
CA GLY A 103 -4.08 -14.36 -17.64
C GLY A 103 -3.32 -13.38 -18.52
N LEU A 104 -2.04 -13.16 -18.26
CA LEU A 104 -1.20 -12.18 -18.96
C LEU A 104 -0.21 -12.79 -19.95
N THR A 105 -0.27 -14.11 -20.20
CA THR A 105 0.68 -14.79 -21.08
C THR A 105 0.73 -14.21 -22.49
N ASP A 106 -0.43 -13.87 -23.05
CA ASP A 106 -0.56 -13.30 -24.39
C ASP A 106 -0.43 -11.76 -24.41
N ARG A 107 -0.10 -11.17 -23.28
CA ARG A 107 0.01 -9.72 -23.07
C ARG A 107 1.45 -9.28 -22.77
N VAL A 108 2.41 -10.19 -22.88
CA VAL A 108 3.85 -9.89 -22.67
C VAL A 108 4.27 -8.74 -23.59
N GLY A 109 4.88 -7.71 -23.00
CA GLY A 109 5.29 -6.48 -23.68
C GLY A 109 4.22 -5.40 -23.82
N ASP A 110 2.96 -5.70 -23.53
CA ASP A 110 1.90 -4.67 -23.51
C ASP A 110 2.10 -3.72 -22.33
N LYS A 111 1.70 -2.46 -22.49
CA LYS A 111 1.71 -1.51 -21.39
C LYS A 111 0.75 -1.94 -20.29
N LEU A 112 1.18 -1.84 -19.03
CA LEU A 112 0.33 -2.18 -17.89
C LEU A 112 -0.94 -1.32 -17.82
N THR A 113 -0.88 -0.08 -18.28
CA THR A 113 -2.05 0.81 -18.40
C THR A 113 -3.08 0.37 -19.44
N ASP A 114 -2.71 -0.49 -20.37
CA ASP A 114 -3.58 -0.93 -21.46
C ASP A 114 -4.24 -2.30 -21.16
N ILE A 115 -3.96 -2.86 -19.97
CA ILE A 115 -4.60 -4.08 -19.50
C ILE A 115 -6.04 -3.76 -19.07
N ALA A 116 -7.00 -4.31 -19.80
CA ALA A 116 -8.41 -4.19 -19.44
C ALA A 116 -8.72 -4.95 -18.15
N VAL A 117 -9.59 -4.38 -17.32
CA VAL A 117 -10.07 -4.99 -16.07
C VAL A 117 -11.60 -5.03 -16.09
N ASP A 118 -12.17 -6.10 -15.55
CA ASP A 118 -13.62 -6.32 -15.48
C ASP A 118 -14.19 -5.93 -14.12
N SER A 119 -13.37 -5.95 -13.09
CA SER A 119 -13.76 -5.65 -11.72
C SER A 119 -12.70 -4.81 -11.04
N VAL A 120 -13.14 -3.87 -10.20
CA VAL A 120 -12.28 -3.03 -9.38
C VAL A 120 -12.63 -3.23 -7.91
N PHE A 121 -11.65 -3.55 -7.10
CA PHE A 121 -11.78 -3.62 -5.65
C PHE A 121 -10.85 -2.58 -5.02
N VAL A 122 -11.43 -1.69 -4.24
CA VAL A 122 -10.70 -0.68 -3.47
C VAL A 122 -10.86 -0.97 -1.99
N GLY A 123 -9.77 -1.18 -1.31
CA GLY A 123 -9.75 -1.45 0.11
C GLY A 123 -8.83 -2.60 0.48
N SER A 124 -8.38 -2.60 1.70
CA SER A 124 -7.61 -3.69 2.30
C SER A 124 -7.49 -3.43 3.80
N CYS A 125 -6.92 -4.36 4.55
CA CYS A 125 -6.61 -4.15 5.97
C CYS A 125 -5.59 -3.02 6.21
N THR A 126 -4.75 -2.71 5.23
CA THR A 126 -3.70 -1.67 5.33
C THR A 126 -4.11 -0.37 4.64
N ASN A 127 -4.68 -0.46 3.44
CA ASN A 127 -5.01 0.69 2.58
C ASN A 127 -6.54 0.88 2.47
N GLY A 128 -7.24 0.73 3.57
CA GLY A 128 -8.68 0.97 3.68
C GLY A 128 -9.01 2.03 4.74
N ARG A 129 -8.07 2.93 5.07
CA ARG A 129 -8.27 4.06 5.96
C ARG A 129 -9.05 5.17 5.26
N ILE A 130 -9.54 6.13 6.02
CA ILE A 130 -10.33 7.24 5.46
C ILE A 130 -9.51 8.06 4.45
N GLU A 131 -8.22 8.26 4.69
CA GLU A 131 -7.32 8.97 3.79
C GLU A 131 -7.18 8.28 2.44
N ASP A 132 -7.14 6.94 2.45
CA ASP A 132 -7.06 6.13 1.22
C ASP A 132 -8.37 6.25 0.42
N ILE A 133 -9.52 6.20 1.10
CA ILE A 133 -10.84 6.35 0.47
C ILE A 133 -11.02 7.75 -0.09
N ARG A 134 -10.60 8.79 0.62
CA ARG A 134 -10.60 10.17 0.12
C ARG A 134 -9.73 10.33 -1.14
N ALA A 135 -8.55 9.68 -1.16
CA ALA A 135 -7.69 9.69 -2.34
C ALA A 135 -8.39 9.05 -3.56
N VAL A 136 -9.08 7.92 -3.36
CA VAL A 136 -9.89 7.28 -4.42
C VAL A 136 -11.03 8.19 -4.85
N ALA A 137 -11.76 8.77 -3.92
CA ALA A 137 -12.85 9.70 -4.20
C ALA A 137 -12.38 10.89 -5.03
N SER A 138 -11.21 11.45 -4.72
CA SER A 138 -10.64 12.57 -5.49
C SER A 138 -10.35 12.22 -6.95
N VAL A 139 -9.97 10.98 -7.24
CA VAL A 139 -9.74 10.48 -8.59
C VAL A 139 -11.05 10.16 -9.31
N ALA A 140 -12.03 9.59 -8.58
CA ALA A 140 -13.31 9.13 -9.14
C ALA A 140 -14.33 10.28 -9.31
N ALA A 141 -14.19 11.38 -8.60
CA ALA A 141 -15.14 12.48 -8.59
C ALA A 141 -15.46 12.99 -10.01
N GLY A 142 -16.75 13.09 -10.32
CA GLY A 142 -17.24 13.54 -11.63
C GLY A 142 -17.06 12.53 -12.77
N ARG A 143 -16.58 11.33 -12.50
CA ARG A 143 -16.42 10.24 -13.48
C ARG A 143 -17.52 9.20 -13.33
N LYS A 144 -17.75 8.44 -14.39
CA LYS A 144 -18.67 7.29 -14.36
C LYS A 144 -17.86 6.00 -14.30
N VAL A 145 -18.34 5.04 -13.53
CA VAL A 145 -17.83 3.67 -13.52
C VAL A 145 -18.09 3.06 -14.90
N VAL A 146 -17.04 2.49 -15.49
CA VAL A 146 -17.09 1.85 -16.82
C VAL A 146 -16.88 0.33 -16.74
N VAL A 147 -16.47 -0.17 -15.57
CA VAL A 147 -16.34 -1.61 -15.32
C VAL A 147 -17.66 -2.18 -14.81
N PRO A 148 -17.96 -3.47 -15.08
CA PRO A 148 -19.18 -4.12 -14.60
C PRO A 148 -19.32 -4.11 -13.08
N GLU A 149 -18.21 -4.20 -12.35
CA GLU A 149 -18.21 -4.27 -10.89
C GLU A 149 -17.13 -3.36 -10.30
N ALA A 150 -17.53 -2.54 -9.34
CA ALA A 150 -16.61 -1.74 -8.55
C ALA A 150 -17.03 -1.79 -7.08
N LEU A 151 -16.13 -2.26 -6.23
CA LEU A 151 -16.34 -2.41 -4.80
C LEU A 151 -15.38 -1.52 -4.03
N VAL A 152 -15.90 -0.79 -3.04
CA VAL A 152 -15.11 -0.03 -2.07
C VAL A 152 -15.37 -0.60 -0.69
N VAL A 153 -14.34 -1.12 -0.04
CA VAL A 153 -14.44 -1.78 1.26
C VAL A 153 -13.57 -1.05 2.28
N PRO A 154 -14.17 -0.22 3.13
CA PRO A 154 -13.47 0.45 4.23
C PRO A 154 -12.82 -0.54 5.20
N GLY A 155 -11.65 -0.17 5.76
CA GLY A 155 -10.86 -1.04 6.62
C GLY A 155 -11.49 -1.29 8.02
N SER A 156 -12.51 -0.53 8.41
CA SER A 156 -13.23 -0.70 9.67
C SER A 156 -14.62 -0.08 9.61
N GLY A 157 -15.48 -0.44 10.58
CA GLY A 157 -16.80 0.18 10.73
C GLY A 157 -16.75 1.68 10.94
N LEU A 158 -15.77 2.18 11.71
CA LEU A 158 -15.58 3.63 11.91
C LEU A 158 -15.21 4.36 10.62
N VAL A 159 -14.33 3.76 9.81
CA VAL A 159 -13.97 4.35 8.51
C VAL A 159 -15.16 4.32 7.56
N LYS A 160 -15.95 3.24 7.60
CA LYS A 160 -17.17 3.15 6.79
C LYS A 160 -18.17 4.26 7.16
N GLU A 161 -18.48 4.41 8.45
CA GLU A 161 -19.36 5.44 8.96
C GLU A 161 -18.91 6.83 8.52
N GLN A 162 -17.63 7.16 8.73
CA GLN A 162 -17.06 8.44 8.32
C GLN A 162 -17.11 8.65 6.80
N ALA A 163 -16.83 7.62 6.01
CA ALA A 163 -16.86 7.73 4.54
C ALA A 163 -18.29 7.86 3.97
N GLU A 164 -19.30 7.36 4.69
CA GLU A 164 -20.71 7.53 4.31
C GLU A 164 -21.28 8.91 4.70
N GLU A 165 -20.65 9.59 5.66
CA GLU A 165 -21.05 10.94 6.11
C GLU A 165 -20.42 12.05 5.24
N GLU A 166 -19.27 11.83 4.60
CA GLU A 166 -18.53 12.78 3.76
C GLU A 166 -18.96 12.73 2.28
#